data_06f40609ecc438ceb36313623f29037f
#
_entry.id   06f40609ecc438ceb36313623f29037f
#
_cell.length_a   1.000
_cell.length_b   1.000
_cell.length_c   1.000
_cell.angle_alpha   90.00
_cell.angle_beta   90.00
_cell.angle_gamma   90.00
#
_symmetry.space_group_name_H-M   'P 1'
#
loop_
_entity.id
_entity.type
_entity.pdbx_description
1 polymer ?
#
loop_
_entity_poly.entity_id
_entity_poly.type
_entity_poly.pdbx_seq_one_letter_code
_entity_poly.pdbx_strand_id
1 'polypeptide(L)'
;FIDADFTQIKAAADVGAPYIEIHTGCYADAKNDAEQAKELERIAKAATYAASLGLKVNAGHGLTYHNVKAIAAIPEMHELNIGHAIVGRAVMSGLKEAVAEMKRLMLEARQ
;
A
#
# COMPACT_ATOMS: atom_id res chain seq x y z
N PHE A 1 -7.53 9.19 -2.82
CA PHE A 1 -7.73 7.74 -2.63
C PHE A 1 -8.39 7.15 -3.88
N ILE A 2 -7.64 6.36 -4.61
CA ILE A 2 -8.06 5.86 -5.94
C ILE A 2 -7.71 4.39 -6.13
N ASP A 3 -8.33 3.76 -7.13
CA ASP A 3 -7.96 2.41 -7.54
C ASP A 3 -6.63 2.42 -8.32
N ALA A 4 -6.00 1.27 -8.47
CA ALA A 4 -4.78 1.08 -9.27
C ALA A 4 -5.14 1.08 -10.76
N ASP A 5 -5.67 2.18 -11.24
CA ASP A 5 -6.19 2.38 -12.59
C ASP A 5 -5.48 3.57 -13.23
N PHE A 6 -4.84 3.34 -14.36
CA PHE A 6 -4.04 4.36 -15.05
C PHE A 6 -4.87 5.60 -15.42
N THR A 7 -6.15 5.41 -15.77
CA THR A 7 -7.03 6.54 -16.10
C THR A 7 -7.25 7.45 -14.90
N GLN A 8 -7.49 6.86 -13.72
CA GLN A 8 -7.68 7.63 -12.48
C GLN A 8 -6.39 8.32 -12.06
N ILE A 9 -5.25 7.65 -12.21
CA ILE A 9 -3.94 8.21 -11.87
C ILE A 9 -3.63 9.41 -12.76
N LYS A 10 -3.87 9.27 -14.06
CA LYS A 10 -3.68 10.37 -15.02
C LYS A 10 -4.55 11.56 -14.68
N ALA A 11 -5.82 11.32 -14.33
CA ALA A 11 -6.73 12.38 -13.93
C ALA A 11 -6.24 13.11 -12.67
N ALA A 12 -5.72 12.38 -11.69
CA ALA A 12 -5.16 12.98 -10.48
C ALA A 12 -3.96 13.88 -10.80
N ALA A 13 -3.09 13.44 -11.72
CA ALA A 13 -1.95 14.25 -12.16
C ALA A 13 -2.42 15.49 -12.92
N ASP A 14 -3.43 15.36 -13.76
CA ASP A 14 -3.95 16.48 -14.57
C ASP A 14 -4.58 17.58 -13.72
N VAL A 15 -5.17 17.25 -12.57
CA VAL A 15 -5.72 18.26 -11.66
C VAL A 15 -4.68 18.82 -10.69
N GLY A 16 -3.42 18.38 -10.79
CA GLY A 16 -2.32 18.92 -9.99
C GLY A 16 -2.18 18.36 -8.60
N ALA A 17 -2.72 17.19 -8.33
CA ALA A 17 -2.57 16.54 -7.03
C ALA A 17 -1.09 16.19 -6.79
N PRO A 18 -0.52 16.50 -5.60
CA PRO A 18 0.88 16.13 -5.30
C PRO A 18 1.05 14.67 -4.90
N TYR A 19 0.00 14.05 -4.35
CA TYR A 19 0.00 12.68 -3.83
C TYR A 19 -1.21 11.91 -4.35
N ILE A 20 -1.07 10.60 -4.43
CA ILE A 20 -2.22 9.69 -4.56
C ILE A 20 -2.10 8.60 -3.50
N GLU A 21 -3.22 8.05 -3.10
CA GLU A 21 -3.25 6.85 -2.29
C GLU A 21 -3.93 5.74 -3.08
N ILE A 22 -3.19 4.68 -3.38
CA ILE A 22 -3.71 3.53 -4.12
C ILE A 22 -4.43 2.60 -3.14
N HIS A 23 -5.66 2.24 -3.48
CA HIS A 23 -6.46 1.31 -2.70
C HIS A 23 -5.91 -0.12 -2.85
N THR A 24 -5.56 -0.77 -1.75
CA THR A 24 -4.97 -2.11 -1.76
C THR A 24 -5.95 -3.21 -1.33
N GLY A 25 -7.24 -2.90 -1.29
CA GLY A 25 -8.26 -3.85 -0.84
C GLY A 25 -8.36 -5.11 -1.68
N CYS A 26 -8.29 -4.98 -3.01
CA CYS A 26 -8.36 -6.15 -3.89
C CYS A 26 -7.17 -7.10 -3.67
N TYR A 27 -6.00 -6.53 -3.42
CA TYR A 27 -4.81 -7.30 -3.05
C TYR A 27 -5.02 -8.02 -1.71
N ALA A 28 -5.49 -7.30 -0.71
CA ALA A 28 -5.70 -7.83 0.64
C ALA A 28 -6.77 -8.92 0.67
N ASP A 29 -7.82 -8.76 -0.13
CA ASP A 29 -8.97 -9.66 -0.17
C ASP A 29 -8.84 -10.78 -1.20
N ALA A 30 -7.70 -10.89 -1.87
CA ALA A 30 -7.49 -11.93 -2.88
C ALA A 30 -7.69 -13.32 -2.29
N LYS A 31 -8.36 -14.19 -3.05
CA LYS A 31 -8.80 -15.49 -2.56
C LYS A 31 -7.72 -16.56 -2.59
N ASN A 32 -6.65 -16.35 -3.37
CA ASN A 32 -5.56 -17.29 -3.50
C ASN A 32 -4.28 -16.54 -3.88
N ASP A 33 -3.15 -17.25 -3.86
CA ASP A 33 -1.84 -16.65 -4.11
C ASP A 33 -1.69 -16.12 -5.54
N ALA A 34 -2.28 -16.79 -6.52
CA ALA A 34 -2.21 -16.36 -7.91
C ALA A 34 -2.95 -15.03 -8.12
N GLU A 35 -4.12 -14.89 -7.53
CA GLU A 35 -4.91 -13.66 -7.59
C GLU A 35 -4.20 -12.52 -6.83
N GLN A 36 -3.62 -12.84 -5.67
CA GLN A 36 -2.88 -11.87 -4.89
C GLN A 36 -1.64 -11.35 -5.66
N ALA A 37 -0.91 -12.24 -6.32
CA ALA A 37 0.25 -11.87 -7.13
C ALA A 37 -0.15 -10.97 -8.30
N LYS A 38 -1.29 -11.25 -8.93
CA LYS A 38 -1.82 -10.43 -10.02
C LYS A 38 -2.16 -9.03 -9.55
N GLU A 39 -2.82 -8.91 -8.39
CA GLU A 39 -3.17 -7.62 -7.81
C GLU A 39 -1.92 -6.85 -7.36
N LEU A 40 -0.93 -7.55 -6.82
CA LEU A 40 0.36 -6.93 -6.47
C LEU A 40 1.05 -6.35 -7.69
N GLU A 41 1.07 -7.07 -8.79
CA GLU A 41 1.65 -6.59 -10.05
C GLU A 41 0.90 -5.36 -10.56
N ARG A 42 -0.42 -5.36 -10.48
CA ARG A 42 -1.24 -4.21 -10.87
C ARG A 42 -0.91 -2.97 -10.04
N ILE A 43 -0.78 -3.14 -8.73
CA ILE A 43 -0.42 -2.05 -7.82
C ILE A 43 1.00 -1.54 -8.12
N ALA A 44 1.95 -2.45 -8.34
CA ALA A 44 3.33 -2.06 -8.64
C ALA A 44 3.43 -1.27 -9.95
N LYS A 45 2.73 -1.69 -10.98
CA LYS A 45 2.70 -0.97 -12.26
C LYS A 45 2.05 0.40 -12.12
N ALA A 46 0.97 0.48 -11.35
CA ALA A 46 0.29 1.74 -11.07
C ALA A 46 1.20 2.71 -10.31
N ALA A 47 1.93 2.22 -9.33
CA ALA A 47 2.87 3.04 -8.56
C ALA A 47 3.99 3.60 -9.44
N THR A 48 4.55 2.77 -10.32
CA THR A 48 5.59 3.19 -11.26
C THR A 48 5.05 4.26 -12.22
N TYR A 49 3.86 4.05 -12.75
CA TYR A 49 3.23 5.03 -13.64
C TYR A 49 2.97 6.35 -12.94
N ALA A 50 2.42 6.31 -11.73
CA ALA A 50 2.15 7.52 -10.94
C ALA A 50 3.44 8.30 -10.66
N ALA A 51 4.51 7.62 -10.27
CA ALA A 51 5.80 8.24 -10.03
C ALA A 51 6.34 8.91 -11.30
N SER A 52 6.11 8.31 -12.46
CA SER A 52 6.55 8.89 -13.75
C SER A 52 5.81 10.19 -14.08
N LEU A 53 4.64 10.40 -13.50
CA LEU A 53 3.86 11.63 -13.65
C LEU A 53 4.19 12.69 -12.57
N GLY A 54 5.16 12.39 -11.70
CA GLY A 54 5.56 13.31 -10.64
C GLY A 54 4.73 13.20 -9.36
N LEU A 55 3.86 12.20 -9.25
CA LEU A 55 3.04 11.99 -8.07
C LEU A 55 3.82 11.22 -7.00
N LYS A 56 3.60 11.55 -5.74
CA LYS A 56 4.06 10.71 -4.63
C LYS A 56 2.99 9.66 -4.34
N VAL A 57 3.44 8.42 -4.18
CA VAL A 57 2.54 7.27 -4.12
C VAL A 57 2.42 6.76 -2.70
N ASN A 58 1.21 6.81 -2.17
CA ASN A 58 0.85 6.19 -0.90
C ASN A 58 -0.10 5.02 -1.20
N ALA A 59 -0.26 4.14 -0.25
CA ALA A 59 -1.18 3.01 -0.39
C ALA A 59 -1.83 2.69 0.96
N GLY A 60 -2.99 2.09 0.92
CA GLY A 60 -3.72 1.73 2.12
C GLY A 60 -4.96 0.90 1.84
N HIS A 61 -5.52 0.43 2.89
CA HIS A 61 -6.71 -0.41 3.01
C HIS A 61 -6.41 -1.92 2.96
N GLY A 62 -6.74 -2.57 4.04
CA GLY A 62 -6.63 -4.03 4.15
C GLY A 62 -5.23 -4.57 4.43
N LEU A 63 -4.24 -3.70 4.61
CA LEU A 63 -2.88 -4.15 4.90
C LEU A 63 -2.76 -4.68 6.33
N THR A 64 -2.06 -5.80 6.47
CA THR A 64 -1.87 -6.52 7.74
C THR A 64 -0.41 -6.88 7.92
N TYR A 65 -0.10 -7.46 9.09
CA TYR A 65 1.24 -7.99 9.37
C TYR A 65 1.65 -9.10 8.41
N HIS A 66 0.69 -9.77 7.76
CA HIS A 66 0.93 -10.90 6.87
C HIS A 66 1.09 -10.52 5.40
N ASN A 67 0.57 -9.35 4.99
CA ASN A 67 0.60 -8.97 3.58
C ASN A 67 1.35 -7.67 3.28
N VAL A 68 1.79 -6.94 4.29
CA VAL A 68 2.37 -5.60 4.12
C VAL A 68 3.72 -5.60 3.41
N LYS A 69 4.54 -6.64 3.59
CA LYS A 69 5.91 -6.63 3.07
C LYS A 69 6.01 -6.43 1.57
N ALA A 70 5.19 -7.13 0.80
CA ALA A 70 5.23 -7.04 -0.66
C ALA A 70 4.87 -5.62 -1.13
N ILE A 71 3.92 -4.97 -0.48
CA ILE A 71 3.54 -3.60 -0.81
C ILE A 71 4.64 -2.62 -0.39
N ALA A 72 5.20 -2.79 0.81
CA ALA A 72 6.29 -1.93 1.30
C ALA A 72 7.55 -2.04 0.44
N ALA A 73 7.77 -3.18 -0.18
CA ALA A 73 8.92 -3.43 -1.04
C ALA A 73 8.86 -2.71 -2.39
N ILE A 74 7.70 -2.20 -2.80
CA ILE A 74 7.57 -1.46 -4.06
C ILE A 74 8.37 -0.17 -3.94
N PRO A 75 9.41 0.05 -4.80
CA PRO A 75 10.34 1.17 -4.60
C PRO A 75 9.69 2.55 -4.60
N GLU A 76 8.61 2.73 -5.36
CA GLU A 76 7.91 4.00 -5.50
C GLU A 76 7.00 4.32 -4.30
N MET A 77 6.79 3.35 -3.40
CA MET A 77 5.92 3.56 -2.25
C MET A 77 6.55 4.56 -1.26
N HIS A 78 5.82 5.64 -0.98
CA HIS A 78 6.26 6.69 -0.08
C HIS A 78 5.70 6.51 1.34
N GLU A 79 4.40 6.18 1.45
CA GLU A 79 3.72 6.06 2.75
C GLU A 79 2.65 4.97 2.67
N LEU A 80 2.51 4.23 3.76
CA LEU A 80 1.43 3.25 3.91
C LEU A 80 0.49 3.71 5.03
N ASN A 81 -0.80 3.68 4.76
CA ASN A 81 -1.83 4.07 5.72
C ASN A 81 -2.53 2.80 6.24
N ILE A 82 -2.18 2.41 7.45
CA ILE A 82 -2.60 1.14 8.05
C ILE A 82 -3.24 1.42 9.40
N GLY A 83 -4.51 1.09 9.54
CA GLY A 83 -5.22 1.33 10.80
C GLY A 83 -5.77 0.06 11.43
N HIS A 84 -6.63 -0.63 10.70
CA HIS A 84 -7.40 -1.76 11.23
C HIS A 84 -6.52 -2.83 11.87
N ALA A 85 -5.49 -3.30 11.17
CA ALA A 85 -4.60 -4.35 11.67
C ALA A 85 -3.79 -3.89 12.89
N ILE A 86 -3.32 -2.65 12.88
CA ILE A 86 -2.54 -2.10 14.00
C ILE A 86 -3.41 -1.94 15.24
N VAL A 87 -4.59 -1.36 15.09
CA VAL A 87 -5.54 -1.19 16.20
C VAL A 87 -5.97 -2.55 16.76
N GLY A 88 -6.29 -3.50 15.88
CA GLY A 88 -6.65 -4.86 16.30
C GLY A 88 -5.54 -5.55 17.09
N ARG A 89 -4.29 -5.45 16.61
CA ARG A 89 -3.13 -6.00 17.32
C ARG A 89 -2.91 -5.30 18.66
N ALA A 90 -3.13 -3.98 18.71
CA ALA A 90 -2.91 -3.16 19.89
C ALA A 90 -3.81 -3.56 21.05
N VAL A 91 -4.99 -4.13 20.81
CA VAL A 91 -5.87 -4.64 21.85
C VAL A 91 -5.16 -5.70 22.70
N MET A 92 -4.30 -6.51 22.09
CA MET A 92 -3.58 -7.59 22.76
C MET A 92 -2.19 -7.17 23.26
N SER A 93 -1.46 -6.38 22.48
CA SER A 93 -0.05 -6.08 22.74
C SER A 93 0.25 -4.65 23.14
N GLY A 94 -0.74 -3.74 23.05
CA GLY A 94 -0.54 -2.31 23.21
C GLY A 94 -0.16 -1.62 21.91
N LEU A 95 -0.50 -0.34 21.79
CA LEU A 95 -0.33 0.43 20.57
C LEU A 95 1.15 0.59 20.17
N LYS A 96 2.00 0.86 21.16
CA LYS A 96 3.43 1.06 20.92
C LYS A 96 4.06 -0.15 20.23
N GLU A 97 3.83 -1.35 20.77
CA GLU A 97 4.36 -2.57 20.18
C GLU A 97 3.74 -2.87 18.82
N ALA A 98 2.42 -2.65 18.68
CA ALA A 98 1.72 -2.89 17.42
C ALA A 98 2.31 -2.03 16.28
N VAL A 99 2.56 -0.75 16.55
CA VAL A 99 3.16 0.16 15.57
C VAL A 99 4.61 -0.22 15.30
N ALA A 100 5.38 -0.53 16.35
CA ALA A 100 6.79 -0.91 16.21
C ALA A 100 6.96 -2.15 15.34
N GLU A 101 6.11 -3.17 15.52
CA GLU A 101 6.17 -4.40 14.74
C GLU A 101 5.82 -4.14 13.27
N MET A 102 4.79 -3.34 13.01
CA MET A 102 4.44 -2.98 11.63
C MET A 102 5.59 -2.23 10.96
N LYS A 103 6.19 -1.26 11.65
CA LYS A 103 7.31 -0.50 11.13
C LYS A 103 8.52 -1.39 10.85
N ARG A 104 8.78 -2.36 11.73
CA ARG A 104 9.86 -3.33 11.55
C ARG A 104 9.68 -4.11 10.25
N LEU A 105 8.47 -4.60 9.99
CA LEU A 105 8.17 -5.34 8.77
C LEU A 105 8.36 -4.48 7.51
N MET A 106 7.93 -3.23 7.56
CA MET A 106 8.10 -2.31 6.44
C MET A 106 9.56 -2.03 6.14
N LEU A 107 10.36 -1.78 7.17
CA LEU A 107 11.81 -1.53 7.02
C LEU A 107 12.54 -2.77 6.51
N GLU A 108 12.19 -3.94 7.03
CA GLU A 108 12.77 -5.21 6.59
C GLU A 108 12.51 -5.47 5.11
N ALA A 109 11.32 -5.14 4.62
CA ALA A 109 10.95 -5.31 3.22
C ALA A 109 11.76 -4.41 2.28
N ARG A 110 12.33 -3.32 2.78
CA ARG A 110 13.06 -2.35 1.96
C ARG A 110 14.59 -2.46 2.06
N GLN A 111 15.06 -3.49 2.70
CA GLN A 111 16.49 -3.78 2.79
C GLN A 111 17.06 -4.38 1.52
#